data_1396ecab0c899a3578d690aed88d92a9
#
_entry.id   1396ecab0c899a3578d690aed88d92a9
#
_cell.length_a   1.000
_cell.length_b   1.000
_cell.length_c   1.000
_cell.angle_alpha   90.00
_cell.angle_beta   90.00
_cell.angle_gamma   90.00
#
_symmetry.space_group_name_H-M   'P 1'
#
loop_
_entity.id
_entity.type
_entity.pdbx_description
1 polymer ?
#
loop_
_entity_poly.entity_id
_entity_poly.type
_entity_poly.pdbx_seq_one_letter_code
_entity_poly.pdbx_strand_id
1 'polypeptide(L)'
;MNGYDQQLKELLAQCARKKKLEASAAELRRQRDTYAARAEELKEAMREEQADVDRLEGRSLAAFFYNVVGKMDEKLTRERQEAYVARVRYDAAARELAGAEEDLARCQAELGTLDGCEERYAALLREKTQAVKAAGGAAAEQILRMEEREAYLESQERELGEASAAGQSALATADEILESLSSAEGWGTWDLIGGGLIADLAKHSKLDEAQAAVEYLQSQLRAFRTELADVTISADFQVNIDGFLRFADYVFDGIFADWAVLDRINQAQAQVEDTRAQICAVLDRLGQMADQAERERAGLRQEIEGLVSSVPM
;
A
#
# COMPACT_ATOMS: atom_id res chain seq x y z
N MET A 1 -22.13 3.28 -37.35
CA MET A 1 -21.19 4.16 -36.68
C MET A 1 -21.06 3.88 -35.19
N ASN A 2 -22.13 3.58 -34.45
CA ASN A 2 -22.04 3.31 -32.99
C ASN A 2 -21.15 2.14 -32.55
N GLY A 3 -20.78 1.22 -33.45
CA GLY A 3 -19.96 0.05 -33.06
C GLY A 3 -18.47 0.35 -32.91
N TYR A 4 -17.91 1.24 -33.71
CA TYR A 4 -16.47 1.58 -33.66
C TYR A 4 -16.11 2.36 -32.39
N ASP A 5 -16.95 3.31 -32.01
CA ASP A 5 -16.68 4.19 -30.88
C ASP A 5 -16.66 3.43 -29.56
N GLN A 6 -17.63 2.54 -29.38
CA GLN A 6 -17.71 1.70 -28.19
C GLN A 6 -16.51 0.75 -28.09
N GLN A 7 -16.13 0.09 -29.18
CA GLN A 7 -15.00 -0.82 -29.19
C GLN A 7 -13.66 -0.08 -28.96
N LEU A 8 -13.48 1.10 -29.55
CA LEU A 8 -12.29 1.93 -29.30
C LEU A 8 -12.19 2.36 -27.85
N LYS A 9 -13.31 2.78 -27.24
CA LYS A 9 -13.35 3.14 -25.83
C LYS A 9 -12.95 1.97 -24.93
N GLU A 10 -13.47 0.79 -25.21
CA GLU A 10 -13.13 -0.43 -24.46
C GLU A 10 -11.65 -0.81 -24.61
N LEU A 11 -11.12 -0.76 -25.83
CA LEU A 11 -9.71 -1.05 -26.09
C LEU A 11 -8.78 0.00 -25.49
N LEU A 12 -9.14 1.26 -25.56
CA LEU A 12 -8.37 2.34 -24.91
C LEU A 12 -8.29 2.13 -23.41
N ALA A 13 -9.41 1.76 -22.76
CA ALA A 13 -9.44 1.43 -21.35
C ALA A 13 -8.55 0.22 -21.02
N GLN A 14 -8.55 -0.82 -21.89
CA GLN A 14 -7.66 -1.98 -21.73
C GLN A 14 -6.18 -1.57 -21.84
N CYS A 15 -5.79 -0.74 -22.83
CA CYS A 15 -4.43 -0.25 -22.99
C CYS A 15 -3.99 0.61 -21.81
N ALA A 16 -4.86 1.49 -21.32
CA ALA A 16 -4.60 2.29 -20.13
C ALA A 16 -4.41 1.41 -18.90
N ARG A 17 -5.27 0.40 -18.72
CA ARG A 17 -5.16 -0.58 -17.63
C ARG A 17 -3.85 -1.37 -17.71
N LYS A 18 -3.49 -1.88 -18.91
CA LYS A 18 -2.22 -2.58 -19.13
C LYS A 18 -1.02 -1.74 -18.68
N LYS A 19 -0.96 -0.49 -19.14
CA LYS A 19 0.14 0.44 -18.82
C LYS A 19 0.29 0.68 -17.32
N LYS A 20 -0.84 0.76 -16.59
CA LYS A 20 -0.84 0.89 -15.15
C LYS A 20 -0.37 -0.36 -14.45
N LEU A 21 -0.88 -1.51 -14.87
CA LEU A 21 -0.44 -2.80 -14.32
C LEU A 21 1.05 -3.03 -14.57
N GLU A 22 1.60 -2.59 -15.69
CA GLU A 22 3.04 -2.63 -15.95
C GLU A 22 3.82 -1.76 -14.94
N ALA A 23 3.33 -0.54 -14.67
CA ALA A 23 3.91 0.34 -13.65
C ALA A 23 3.78 -0.26 -12.24
N SER A 24 2.60 -0.77 -11.88
CA SER A 24 2.35 -1.44 -10.60
C SER A 24 3.21 -2.70 -10.45
N ALA A 25 3.34 -3.52 -11.49
CA ALA A 25 4.20 -4.70 -11.46
C ALA A 25 5.68 -4.35 -11.28
N ALA A 26 6.14 -3.24 -11.87
CA ALA A 26 7.50 -2.75 -11.68
C ALA A 26 7.73 -2.30 -10.23
N GLU A 27 6.76 -1.62 -9.63
CA GLU A 27 6.82 -1.20 -8.23
C GLU A 27 6.75 -2.39 -7.27
N LEU A 28 5.81 -3.32 -7.48
CA LEU A 28 5.68 -4.53 -6.68
C LEU A 28 6.94 -5.42 -6.74
N ARG A 29 7.64 -5.47 -7.88
CA ARG A 29 8.94 -6.14 -7.97
C ARG A 29 9.97 -5.50 -7.06
N ARG A 30 10.06 -4.16 -7.05
CA ARG A 30 10.99 -3.44 -6.16
C ARG A 30 10.65 -3.69 -4.69
N GLN A 31 9.38 -3.65 -4.32
CA GLN A 31 8.92 -3.97 -2.96
C GLN A 31 9.28 -5.41 -2.57
N ARG A 32 8.95 -6.38 -3.43
CA ARG A 32 9.31 -7.79 -3.23
C ARG A 32 10.81 -7.97 -3.00
N ASP A 33 11.66 -7.31 -3.81
CA ASP A 33 13.11 -7.40 -3.69
C ASP A 33 13.60 -6.79 -2.37
N THR A 34 13.01 -5.67 -1.94
CA THR A 34 13.30 -5.04 -0.65
C THR A 34 12.90 -5.94 0.52
N TYR A 35 11.69 -6.49 0.49
CA TYR A 35 11.21 -7.40 1.54
C TYR A 35 11.98 -8.73 1.56
N ALA A 36 12.39 -9.24 0.38
CA ALA A 36 13.22 -10.43 0.30
C ALA A 36 14.59 -10.22 0.97
N ALA A 37 15.25 -9.09 0.69
CA ALA A 37 16.50 -8.74 1.33
C ALA A 37 16.34 -8.61 2.86
N ARG A 38 15.27 -7.94 3.31
CA ARG A 38 14.96 -7.77 4.74
C ARG A 38 14.65 -9.09 5.44
N ALA A 39 13.85 -9.93 4.81
CA ALA A 39 13.51 -11.25 5.36
C ALA A 39 14.76 -12.14 5.49
N GLU A 40 15.70 -12.10 4.53
CA GLU A 40 16.93 -12.88 4.61
C GLU A 40 17.87 -12.34 5.71
N GLU A 41 18.00 -11.01 5.86
CA GLU A 41 18.76 -10.39 6.95
C GLU A 41 18.21 -10.82 8.33
N LEU A 42 16.89 -10.73 8.51
CA LEU A 42 16.24 -11.09 9.78
C LEU A 42 16.28 -12.60 10.06
N LYS A 43 16.28 -13.41 9.01
CA LYS A 43 16.45 -14.86 9.11
C LYS A 43 17.84 -15.25 9.60
N GLU A 44 18.85 -14.55 9.12
CA GLU A 44 20.23 -14.73 9.57
C GLU A 44 20.34 -14.33 11.07
N ALA A 45 19.82 -13.14 11.43
CA ALA A 45 19.80 -12.71 12.82
C ALA A 45 19.04 -13.70 13.73
N MET A 46 17.86 -14.20 13.29
CA MET A 46 17.13 -15.24 14.04
C MET A 46 17.96 -16.51 14.23
N ARG A 47 18.72 -16.94 13.23
CA ARG A 47 19.58 -18.13 13.33
C ARG A 47 20.74 -17.91 14.29
N GLU A 48 21.33 -16.72 14.29
CA GLU A 48 22.41 -16.36 15.21
C GLU A 48 21.94 -16.39 16.65
N GLU A 49 20.80 -15.74 16.98
CA GLU A 49 20.19 -15.73 18.29
C GLU A 49 19.77 -17.13 18.75
N GLN A 50 19.21 -17.94 17.86
CA GLN A 50 18.88 -19.33 18.20
C GLN A 50 20.15 -20.16 18.49
N ALA A 51 21.22 -19.96 17.73
CA ALA A 51 22.49 -20.65 17.98
C ALA A 51 23.11 -20.25 19.32
N ASP A 52 22.90 -19.03 19.80
CA ASP A 52 23.36 -18.56 21.10
C ASP A 52 22.58 -19.23 22.25
N VAL A 53 21.24 -19.38 22.10
CA VAL A 53 20.43 -20.18 23.01
C VAL A 53 20.92 -21.63 23.07
N ASP A 54 21.08 -22.28 21.90
CA ASP A 54 21.51 -23.69 21.81
C ASP A 54 22.89 -23.89 22.43
N ARG A 55 23.81 -22.94 22.25
CA ARG A 55 25.15 -22.94 22.82
C ARG A 55 25.14 -22.81 24.33
N LEU A 56 24.22 -22.00 24.90
CA LEU A 56 24.06 -21.85 26.34
C LEU A 56 23.35 -23.05 26.94
N GLU A 57 22.36 -23.63 26.30
CA GLU A 57 21.68 -24.85 26.74
C GLU A 57 22.66 -26.03 26.78
N GLY A 58 23.49 -26.19 25.76
CA GLY A 58 24.54 -27.20 25.74
C GLY A 58 25.57 -27.03 26.87
N ARG A 59 25.90 -25.77 27.23
CA ARG A 59 26.79 -25.48 28.37
C ARG A 59 26.09 -25.61 29.72
N SER A 60 24.78 -25.33 29.81
CA SER A 60 23.97 -25.48 31.02
C SER A 60 23.91 -26.95 31.49
N LEU A 61 23.84 -27.89 30.56
CA LEU A 61 23.90 -29.32 30.87
C LEU A 61 25.27 -29.71 31.46
N ALA A 62 26.35 -29.11 31.00
CA ALA A 62 27.69 -29.34 31.55
C ALA A 62 27.88 -28.61 32.89
N ALA A 63 27.30 -27.41 33.07
CA ALA A 63 27.39 -26.62 34.31
C ALA A 63 26.52 -27.14 35.45
N PHE A 64 25.47 -27.92 35.17
CA PHE A 64 24.66 -28.60 36.18
C PHE A 64 25.51 -29.52 37.07
N PHE A 65 26.63 -30.01 36.55
CA PHE A 65 27.59 -30.79 37.33
C PHE A 65 28.57 -29.94 38.16
N TYR A 66 28.60 -28.60 38.02
CA TYR A 66 29.59 -27.72 38.65
C TYR A 66 29.03 -26.56 39.52
N ASN A 67 27.81 -26.63 40.02
CA ASN A 67 27.24 -25.70 41.02
C ASN A 67 27.32 -24.19 40.75
N VAL A 68 27.25 -23.74 39.51
CA VAL A 68 27.24 -22.31 39.13
C VAL A 68 25.88 -21.92 38.50
N VAL A 69 24.79 -22.04 39.27
CA VAL A 69 23.43 -22.03 38.71
C VAL A 69 22.83 -20.62 38.51
N GLY A 70 23.10 -19.62 39.34
CA GLY A 70 22.32 -18.36 39.32
C GLY A 70 22.54 -17.44 38.14
N LYS A 71 23.78 -17.13 37.74
CA LYS A 71 24.10 -16.21 36.65
C LYS A 71 23.84 -16.80 35.26
N MET A 72 23.84 -18.11 35.13
CA MET A 72 23.60 -18.82 33.88
C MET A 72 22.10 -18.81 33.51
N ASP A 73 21.22 -18.94 34.48
CA ASP A 73 19.77 -18.91 34.29
C ASP A 73 19.26 -17.53 33.82
N GLU A 74 19.78 -16.46 34.42
CA GLU A 74 19.45 -15.08 33.97
C GLU A 74 19.91 -14.83 32.52
N LYS A 75 21.12 -15.30 32.19
CA LYS A 75 21.63 -15.16 30.82
C LYS A 75 20.84 -15.97 29.81
N LEU A 76 20.51 -17.21 30.12
CA LEU A 76 19.71 -18.08 29.26
C LEU A 76 18.29 -17.52 29.05
N THR A 77 17.67 -16.91 30.06
CA THR A 77 16.37 -16.27 29.95
C THR A 77 16.43 -15.07 29.00
N ARG A 78 17.48 -14.27 29.09
CA ARG A 78 17.72 -13.14 28.19
C ARG A 78 17.92 -13.57 26.74
N GLU A 79 18.78 -14.54 26.48
CA GLU A 79 19.05 -15.06 25.12
C GLU A 79 17.76 -15.69 24.51
N ARG A 80 16.95 -16.37 25.30
CA ARG A 80 15.64 -16.88 24.84
C ARG A 80 14.67 -15.76 24.48
N GLN A 81 14.68 -14.63 25.19
CA GLN A 81 13.89 -13.46 24.84
C GLN A 81 14.41 -12.82 23.53
N GLU A 82 15.73 -12.69 23.38
CA GLU A 82 16.35 -12.15 22.17
C GLU A 82 16.04 -13.03 20.93
N ALA A 83 16.16 -14.36 21.06
CA ALA A 83 15.79 -15.31 20.01
C ALA A 83 14.29 -15.27 19.68
N TYR A 84 13.42 -15.13 20.67
CA TYR A 84 11.98 -14.96 20.43
C TYR A 84 11.68 -13.68 19.65
N VAL A 85 12.26 -12.55 20.05
CA VAL A 85 12.10 -11.27 19.35
C VAL A 85 12.62 -11.36 17.93
N ALA A 86 13.79 -11.96 17.70
CA ALA A 86 14.35 -12.15 16.36
C ALA A 86 13.43 -13.01 15.48
N ARG A 87 12.83 -14.05 16.04
CA ARG A 87 11.86 -14.90 15.35
C ARG A 87 10.60 -14.12 14.94
N VAL A 88 10.03 -13.35 15.87
CA VAL A 88 8.82 -12.54 15.59
C VAL A 88 9.09 -11.53 14.46
N ARG A 89 10.27 -10.90 14.48
CA ARG A 89 10.70 -9.97 13.40
C ARG A 89 10.81 -10.67 12.05
N TYR A 90 11.44 -11.84 12.03
CA TYR A 90 11.55 -12.64 10.80
C TYR A 90 10.16 -13.08 10.29
N ASP A 91 9.29 -13.57 11.17
CA ASP A 91 7.95 -14.02 10.80
C ASP A 91 7.09 -12.87 10.24
N ALA A 92 7.27 -11.65 10.75
CA ALA A 92 6.63 -10.45 10.21
C ALA A 92 7.15 -10.12 8.80
N ALA A 93 8.47 -10.04 8.62
CA ALA A 93 9.09 -9.75 7.32
C ALA A 93 8.76 -10.83 6.27
N ALA A 94 8.71 -12.09 6.65
CA ALA A 94 8.34 -13.19 5.77
C ALA A 94 6.87 -13.08 5.30
N ARG A 95 5.96 -12.59 6.16
CA ARG A 95 4.56 -12.31 5.78
C ARG A 95 4.45 -11.14 4.82
N GLU A 96 5.23 -10.08 5.00
CA GLU A 96 5.29 -8.94 4.09
C GLU A 96 5.80 -9.38 2.71
N LEU A 97 6.86 -10.17 2.66
CA LEU A 97 7.36 -10.74 1.41
C LEU A 97 6.30 -11.58 0.70
N ALA A 98 5.65 -12.51 1.42
CA ALA A 98 4.61 -13.37 0.86
C ALA A 98 3.42 -12.53 0.31
N GLY A 99 3.01 -11.47 1.03
CA GLY A 99 1.99 -10.54 0.55
C GLY A 99 2.38 -9.83 -0.74
N ALA A 100 3.62 -9.32 -0.82
CA ALA A 100 4.12 -8.66 -2.02
C ALA A 100 4.25 -9.62 -3.22
N GLU A 101 4.63 -10.88 -2.99
CA GLU A 101 4.69 -11.92 -4.02
C GLU A 101 3.29 -12.27 -4.55
N GLU A 102 2.30 -12.37 -3.67
CA GLU A 102 0.90 -12.62 -4.06
C GLU A 102 0.33 -11.45 -4.88
N ASP A 103 0.57 -10.21 -4.44
CA ASP A 103 0.13 -9.02 -5.15
C ASP A 103 0.76 -8.95 -6.55
N LEU A 104 2.07 -9.22 -6.64
CA LEU A 104 2.78 -9.27 -7.92
C LEU A 104 2.22 -10.37 -8.85
N ALA A 105 1.94 -11.55 -8.32
CA ALA A 105 1.38 -12.65 -9.09
C ALA A 105 -0.02 -12.30 -9.63
N ARG A 106 -0.87 -11.67 -8.82
CA ARG A 106 -2.19 -11.18 -9.25
C ARG A 106 -2.07 -10.14 -10.37
N CYS A 107 -1.17 -9.18 -10.19
CA CYS A 107 -0.92 -8.13 -11.19
C CYS A 107 -0.44 -8.73 -12.53
N GLN A 108 0.47 -9.69 -12.50
CA GLN A 108 0.97 -10.38 -13.69
C GLN A 108 -0.11 -11.21 -14.38
N ALA A 109 -0.96 -11.91 -13.63
CA ALA A 109 -2.07 -12.66 -14.19
C ALA A 109 -3.05 -11.75 -14.94
N GLU A 110 -3.37 -10.58 -14.38
CA GLU A 110 -4.23 -9.60 -15.04
C GLU A 110 -3.57 -9.01 -16.29
N LEU A 111 -2.26 -8.70 -16.25
CA LEU A 111 -1.50 -8.27 -17.43
C LEU A 111 -1.63 -9.23 -18.60
N GLY A 112 -1.55 -10.55 -18.33
CA GLY A 112 -1.70 -11.57 -19.37
C GLY A 112 -3.07 -11.54 -20.07
N THR A 113 -4.12 -11.06 -19.40
CA THR A 113 -5.45 -10.94 -20.03
C THR A 113 -5.55 -9.77 -21.00
N LEU A 114 -4.61 -8.82 -20.92
CA LEU A 114 -4.59 -7.58 -21.72
C LEU A 114 -3.62 -7.65 -22.90
N ASP A 115 -2.97 -8.79 -23.12
CA ASP A 115 -2.04 -8.96 -24.23
C ASP A 115 -2.69 -8.65 -25.58
N GLY A 116 -1.94 -7.92 -26.43
CA GLY A 116 -2.40 -7.54 -27.77
C GLY A 116 -3.48 -6.44 -27.80
N CYS A 117 -3.80 -5.78 -26.66
CA CYS A 117 -4.81 -4.73 -26.65
C CYS A 117 -4.37 -3.51 -27.47
N GLU A 118 -3.08 -3.19 -27.50
CA GLU A 118 -2.52 -2.06 -28.25
C GLU A 118 -2.63 -2.28 -29.76
N GLU A 119 -2.30 -3.49 -30.23
CA GLU A 119 -2.44 -3.88 -31.64
C GLU A 119 -3.89 -3.86 -32.08
N ARG A 120 -4.81 -4.38 -31.26
CA ARG A 120 -6.25 -4.35 -31.53
C ARG A 120 -6.78 -2.92 -31.58
N TYR A 121 -6.34 -2.05 -30.65
CA TYR A 121 -6.69 -0.63 -30.65
C TYR A 121 -6.19 0.07 -31.92
N ALA A 122 -4.92 -0.14 -32.28
CA ALA A 122 -4.32 0.46 -33.46
C ALA A 122 -4.98 -0.02 -34.76
N ALA A 123 -5.41 -1.27 -34.85
CA ALA A 123 -6.12 -1.81 -35.99
C ALA A 123 -7.52 -1.20 -36.12
N LEU A 124 -8.28 -1.16 -35.04
CA LEU A 124 -9.63 -0.58 -35.02
C LEU A 124 -9.61 0.95 -35.29
N LEU A 125 -8.62 1.65 -34.76
CA LEU A 125 -8.41 3.06 -34.98
C LEU A 125 -8.13 3.32 -36.48
N ARG A 126 -7.31 2.49 -37.12
CA ARG A 126 -7.05 2.57 -38.58
C ARG A 126 -8.33 2.37 -39.41
N GLU A 127 -9.13 1.35 -39.07
CA GLU A 127 -10.40 1.11 -39.74
C GLU A 127 -11.37 2.27 -39.58
N LYS A 128 -11.52 2.80 -38.37
CA LYS A 128 -12.36 3.98 -38.10
C LYS A 128 -11.84 5.22 -38.80
N THR A 129 -10.53 5.47 -38.81
CA THR A 129 -9.91 6.58 -39.54
C THR A 129 -10.24 6.51 -41.02
N GLN A 130 -10.22 5.33 -41.61
CA GLN A 130 -10.62 5.15 -43.01
C GLN A 130 -12.13 5.42 -43.24
N ALA A 131 -12.98 4.92 -42.34
CA ALA A 131 -14.42 5.16 -42.40
C ALA A 131 -14.75 6.66 -42.25
N VAL A 132 -14.09 7.37 -41.33
CA VAL A 132 -14.24 8.82 -41.11
C VAL A 132 -13.71 9.60 -42.32
N LYS A 133 -12.56 9.21 -42.89
CA LYS A 133 -12.04 9.80 -44.11
C LYS A 133 -13.02 9.63 -45.28
N ALA A 134 -13.66 8.48 -45.38
CA ALA A 134 -14.68 8.19 -46.39
C ALA A 134 -15.96 9.03 -46.17
N ALA A 135 -16.32 9.33 -44.93
CA ALA A 135 -17.47 10.19 -44.59
C ALA A 135 -17.16 11.70 -44.67
N GLY A 136 -15.89 12.08 -44.67
CA GLY A 136 -15.38 13.45 -44.83
C GLY A 136 -15.58 14.37 -43.65
N GLY A 137 -14.47 14.79 -43.00
CA GLY A 137 -14.49 16.04 -42.29
C GLY A 137 -13.68 16.20 -41.01
N ALA A 138 -13.13 17.36 -40.83
CA ALA A 138 -12.37 17.80 -39.67
C ALA A 138 -13.16 17.71 -38.32
N ALA A 139 -14.49 17.86 -38.41
CA ALA A 139 -15.38 17.74 -37.25
C ALA A 139 -15.35 16.34 -36.64
N ALA A 140 -15.35 15.30 -37.45
CA ALA A 140 -15.31 13.92 -36.98
C ALA A 140 -13.98 13.59 -36.30
N GLU A 141 -12.85 14.09 -36.80
CA GLU A 141 -11.56 13.93 -36.17
C GLU A 141 -11.48 14.67 -34.82
N GLN A 142 -12.15 15.81 -34.73
CA GLN A 142 -12.20 16.59 -33.49
C GLN A 142 -13.04 15.88 -32.42
N ILE A 143 -14.19 15.35 -32.81
CA ILE A 143 -15.03 14.54 -31.90
C ILE A 143 -14.24 13.33 -31.39
N LEU A 144 -13.51 12.64 -32.26
CA LEU A 144 -12.72 11.49 -31.88
C LEU A 144 -11.69 11.83 -30.79
N ARG A 145 -10.95 12.92 -31.00
CA ARG A 145 -9.97 13.38 -29.99
C ARG A 145 -10.61 13.73 -28.65
N MET A 146 -11.81 14.33 -28.69
CA MET A 146 -12.56 14.64 -27.47
C MET A 146 -13.05 13.38 -26.75
N GLU A 147 -13.57 12.40 -27.49
CA GLU A 147 -14.00 11.12 -26.94
C GLU A 147 -12.83 10.31 -26.36
N GLU A 148 -11.67 10.32 -27.01
CA GLU A 148 -10.45 9.72 -26.46
C GLU A 148 -10.03 10.40 -25.15
N ARG A 149 -10.10 11.73 -25.12
CA ARG A 149 -9.79 12.48 -23.89
C ARG A 149 -10.82 12.21 -22.78
N GLU A 150 -12.10 12.12 -23.11
CA GLU A 150 -13.16 11.76 -22.16
C GLU A 150 -12.93 10.37 -21.58
N ALA A 151 -12.64 9.38 -22.41
CA ALA A 151 -12.35 8.02 -21.97
C ALA A 151 -11.09 7.95 -21.09
N TYR A 152 -10.07 8.75 -21.40
CA TYR A 152 -8.89 8.89 -20.56
C TYR A 152 -9.23 9.46 -19.18
N LEU A 153 -10.00 10.54 -19.12
CA LEU A 153 -10.42 11.16 -17.86
C LEU A 153 -11.30 10.23 -17.03
N GLU A 154 -12.22 9.48 -17.68
CA GLU A 154 -13.05 8.47 -17.00
C GLU A 154 -12.19 7.35 -16.36
N SER A 155 -11.12 6.95 -17.06
CA SER A 155 -10.15 6.03 -16.47
C SER A 155 -9.42 6.66 -15.28
N GLN A 156 -9.03 7.93 -15.38
CA GLN A 156 -8.37 8.64 -14.28
C GLN A 156 -9.28 8.77 -13.05
N GLU A 157 -10.56 9.14 -13.24
CA GLU A 157 -11.53 9.23 -12.14
C GLU A 157 -11.69 7.91 -11.39
N ARG A 158 -11.71 6.79 -12.11
CA ARG A 158 -11.78 5.46 -11.48
C ARG A 158 -10.56 5.18 -10.61
N GLU A 159 -9.35 5.42 -11.13
CA GLU A 159 -8.12 5.21 -10.38
C GLU A 159 -8.02 6.12 -9.14
N LEU A 160 -8.42 7.39 -9.30
CA LEU A 160 -8.52 8.32 -8.18
C LEU A 160 -9.51 7.80 -7.11
N GLY A 161 -10.60 7.18 -7.56
CA GLY A 161 -11.58 6.53 -6.68
C GLY A 161 -10.99 5.32 -5.95
N GLU A 162 -10.27 4.45 -6.65
CA GLU A 162 -9.62 3.27 -6.08
C GLU A 162 -8.54 3.67 -5.06
N ALA A 163 -7.67 4.62 -5.41
CA ALA A 163 -6.68 5.17 -4.50
C ALA A 163 -7.33 5.86 -3.28
N SER A 164 -8.41 6.62 -3.49
CA SER A 164 -9.13 7.25 -2.38
C SER A 164 -9.75 6.22 -1.43
N ALA A 165 -10.32 5.14 -1.95
CA ALA A 165 -10.88 4.06 -1.13
C ALA A 165 -9.80 3.34 -0.32
N ALA A 166 -8.64 3.05 -0.92
CA ALA A 166 -7.51 2.46 -0.21
C ALA A 166 -6.97 3.39 0.88
N GLY A 167 -6.85 4.69 0.58
CA GLY A 167 -6.43 5.71 1.55
C GLY A 167 -7.42 5.87 2.71
N GLN A 168 -8.73 5.84 2.45
CA GLN A 168 -9.77 5.88 3.48
C GLN A 168 -9.71 4.64 4.39
N SER A 169 -9.44 3.48 3.82
CA SER A 169 -9.26 2.25 4.61
C SER A 169 -8.05 2.36 5.55
N ALA A 170 -6.93 2.87 5.06
CA ALA A 170 -5.74 3.12 5.88
C ALA A 170 -6.01 4.19 6.95
N LEU A 171 -6.74 5.25 6.62
CA LEU A 171 -7.13 6.30 7.56
C LEU A 171 -8.00 5.75 8.70
N ALA A 172 -9.01 4.95 8.37
CA ALA A 172 -9.89 4.32 9.37
C ALA A 172 -9.09 3.44 10.34
N THR A 173 -8.16 2.64 9.83
CA THR A 173 -7.29 1.82 10.68
C THR A 173 -6.37 2.66 11.56
N ALA A 174 -5.83 3.78 11.04
CA ALA A 174 -5.02 4.71 11.84
C ALA A 174 -5.85 5.34 12.97
N ASP A 175 -7.10 5.71 12.70
CA ASP A 175 -8.03 6.24 13.70
C ASP A 175 -8.36 5.20 14.80
N GLU A 176 -8.58 3.93 14.44
CA GLU A 176 -8.80 2.83 15.41
C GLU A 176 -7.58 2.61 16.31
N ILE A 177 -6.38 2.70 15.76
CA ILE A 177 -5.14 2.59 16.55
C ILE A 177 -5.03 3.76 17.53
N LEU A 178 -5.28 4.99 17.08
CA LEU A 178 -5.23 6.18 17.95
C LEU A 178 -6.26 6.12 19.07
N GLU A 179 -7.47 5.65 18.80
CA GLU A 179 -8.50 5.44 19.81
C GLU A 179 -8.05 4.38 20.85
N SER A 180 -7.45 3.29 20.39
CA SER A 180 -6.94 2.23 21.25
C SER A 180 -5.78 2.73 22.13
N LEU A 181 -4.85 3.51 21.59
CA LEU A 181 -3.72 4.09 22.32
C LEU A 181 -4.18 5.15 23.34
N SER A 182 -5.10 6.02 22.96
CA SER A 182 -5.65 7.03 23.89
C SER A 182 -6.40 6.40 25.06
N SER A 183 -7.08 5.28 24.83
CA SER A 183 -7.73 4.50 25.88
C SER A 183 -6.71 3.89 26.83
N ALA A 184 -5.53 3.52 26.36
CA ALA A 184 -4.46 2.93 27.16
C ALA A 184 -3.74 3.97 28.05
N GLU A 185 -3.68 5.25 27.67
CA GLU A 185 -3.15 6.32 28.52
C GLU A 185 -3.94 6.50 29.83
N GLY A 186 -5.25 6.31 29.81
CA GLY A 186 -6.11 6.33 31.01
C GLY A 186 -5.77 5.26 32.05
N TRP A 187 -5.06 4.20 31.66
CA TRP A 187 -4.70 3.08 32.52
C TRP A 187 -3.33 3.26 33.20
N GLY A 188 -2.46 4.15 32.67
CA GLY A 188 -1.15 4.46 33.28
C GLY A 188 -1.26 5.12 34.66
N THR A 189 -2.38 5.76 34.99
CA THR A 189 -2.65 6.37 36.31
C THR A 189 -3.16 5.38 37.35
N TRP A 190 -3.57 4.16 36.93
CA TRP A 190 -4.07 3.10 37.85
C TRP A 190 -2.97 2.21 38.43
N ASP A 191 -1.76 2.24 37.85
CA ASP A 191 -0.61 1.44 38.34
C ASP A 191 -0.07 1.96 39.69
N LEU A 192 -0.48 3.16 40.11
CA LEU A 192 -0.14 3.72 41.42
C LEU A 192 -1.02 3.20 42.60
N ILE A 193 -2.06 2.39 42.33
CA ILE A 193 -3.01 1.91 43.36
C ILE A 193 -3.12 0.37 43.40
N GLY A 194 -2.03 -0.37 43.23
CA GLY A 194 -1.87 -1.71 43.78
C GLY A 194 -2.62 -2.87 43.08
N GLY A 195 -2.70 -2.92 41.76
CA GLY A 195 -3.34 -4.01 41.02
C GLY A 195 -2.36 -4.98 40.36
N GLY A 196 -1.69 -5.83 41.11
CA GLY A 196 -0.79 -6.83 40.54
C GLY A 196 -1.51 -7.99 39.84
N LEU A 197 -0.85 -8.61 38.85
CA LEU A 197 -1.16 -9.85 38.11
C LEU A 197 -2.32 -9.80 37.08
N ILE A 198 -3.46 -9.17 37.35
CA ILE A 198 -4.58 -9.10 36.40
C ILE A 198 -4.37 -7.94 35.39
N ALA A 199 -3.73 -6.86 35.84
CA ALA A 199 -3.35 -5.74 34.99
C ALA A 199 -2.30 -6.14 33.94
N ASP A 200 -1.41 -7.05 34.28
CA ASP A 200 -0.34 -7.53 33.37
C ASP A 200 -0.89 -8.39 32.22
N LEU A 201 -1.86 -9.24 32.50
CA LEU A 201 -2.53 -10.07 31.47
C LEU A 201 -3.39 -9.22 30.51
N ALA A 202 -4.08 -8.21 31.03
CA ALA A 202 -4.87 -7.28 30.22
C ALA A 202 -4.00 -6.34 29.37
N LYS A 203 -2.81 -5.95 29.87
CA LYS A 203 -1.81 -5.19 29.12
C LYS A 203 -1.26 -5.98 27.93
N HIS A 204 -0.93 -7.27 28.12
CA HIS A 204 -0.45 -8.12 27.03
C HIS A 204 -1.50 -8.30 25.93
N SER A 205 -2.78 -8.52 26.29
CA SER A 205 -3.87 -8.64 25.30
C SER A 205 -4.07 -7.37 24.49
N LYS A 206 -3.98 -6.18 25.12
CA LYS A 206 -4.13 -4.89 24.42
C LYS A 206 -2.92 -4.53 23.57
N LEU A 207 -1.74 -4.91 23.97
CA LEU A 207 -0.52 -4.77 23.17
C LEU A 207 -0.56 -5.68 21.93
N ASP A 208 -1.04 -6.92 22.08
CA ASP A 208 -1.21 -7.85 20.95
C ASP A 208 -2.27 -7.34 19.96
N GLU A 209 -3.40 -6.79 20.44
CA GLU A 209 -4.44 -6.17 19.62
C GLU A 209 -3.88 -4.95 18.86
N ALA A 210 -3.13 -4.09 19.53
CA ALA A 210 -2.51 -2.91 18.92
C ALA A 210 -1.44 -3.32 17.90
N GLN A 211 -0.63 -4.34 18.18
CA GLN A 211 0.35 -4.85 17.21
C GLN A 211 -0.35 -5.40 15.96
N ALA A 212 -1.42 -6.17 16.12
CA ALA A 212 -2.19 -6.68 14.99
C ALA A 212 -2.82 -5.54 14.16
N ALA A 213 -3.32 -4.48 14.81
CA ALA A 213 -3.87 -3.31 14.13
C ALA A 213 -2.81 -2.54 13.34
N VAL A 214 -1.59 -2.43 13.85
CA VAL A 214 -0.48 -1.78 13.15
C VAL A 214 0.01 -2.65 11.97
N GLU A 215 0.11 -3.97 12.11
CA GLU A 215 0.40 -4.88 10.98
C GLU A 215 -0.68 -4.75 9.89
N TYR A 216 -1.94 -4.57 10.29
CA TYR A 216 -3.03 -4.31 9.36
C TYR A 216 -2.91 -2.95 8.68
N LEU A 217 -2.59 -1.88 9.42
CA LEU A 217 -2.33 -0.55 8.85
C LEU A 217 -1.22 -0.60 7.80
N GLN A 218 -0.15 -1.34 8.04
CA GLN A 218 0.92 -1.50 7.05
C GLN A 218 0.41 -2.14 5.75
N SER A 219 -0.43 -3.17 5.85
CA SER A 219 -1.01 -3.79 4.67
C SER A 219 -1.88 -2.81 3.88
N GLN A 220 -2.65 -1.96 4.59
CA GLN A 220 -3.47 -0.91 4.00
C GLN A 220 -2.62 0.19 3.34
N LEU A 221 -1.53 0.61 3.98
CA LEU A 221 -0.61 1.59 3.41
C LEU A 221 0.09 1.06 2.15
N ARG A 222 0.43 -0.25 2.11
CA ARG A 222 0.95 -0.88 0.88
C ARG A 222 -0.08 -0.88 -0.23
N ALA A 223 -1.33 -1.25 0.06
CA ALA A 223 -2.42 -1.19 -0.91
C ALA A 223 -2.61 0.24 -1.42
N PHE A 224 -2.67 1.22 -0.51
CA PHE A 224 -2.78 2.63 -0.85
C PHE A 224 -1.62 3.11 -1.74
N ARG A 225 -0.39 2.74 -1.40
CA ARG A 225 0.80 3.03 -2.23
C ARG A 225 0.68 2.45 -3.63
N THR A 226 0.18 1.22 -3.76
CA THR A 226 0.00 0.57 -5.06
C THR A 226 -1.03 1.33 -5.91
N GLU A 227 -2.17 1.69 -5.33
CA GLU A 227 -3.19 2.49 -6.03
C GLU A 227 -2.68 3.90 -6.39
N LEU A 228 -1.88 4.52 -5.52
CA LEU A 228 -1.25 5.81 -5.82
C LEU A 228 -0.25 5.72 -6.97
N ALA A 229 0.47 4.62 -7.12
CA ALA A 229 1.35 4.42 -8.26
C ALA A 229 0.57 4.37 -9.58
N ASP A 230 -0.67 3.88 -9.56
CA ASP A 230 -1.57 3.87 -10.72
C ASP A 230 -2.07 5.27 -11.10
N VAL A 231 -2.20 6.18 -10.14
CA VAL A 231 -2.62 7.58 -10.36
C VAL A 231 -1.48 8.46 -10.91
N THR A 232 -0.21 8.14 -10.65
CA THR A 232 0.97 9.02 -10.83
C THR A 232 1.44 9.23 -12.26
N ILE A 233 0.67 9.00 -13.29
CA ILE A 233 1.14 9.14 -14.69
C ILE A 233 1.15 10.58 -15.20
N SER A 234 0.68 11.59 -14.45
CA SER A 234 0.84 12.99 -14.80
C SER A 234 1.97 13.67 -14.01
N ALA A 235 2.90 14.33 -14.72
CA ALA A 235 4.16 14.86 -14.20
C ALA A 235 4.05 15.82 -12.98
N ASP A 236 2.94 16.50 -12.82
CA ASP A 236 2.71 17.44 -11.70
C ASP A 236 2.43 16.76 -10.36
N PHE A 237 2.20 15.46 -10.35
CA PHE A 237 1.78 14.70 -9.19
C PHE A 237 2.90 14.02 -8.42
N GLN A 238 4.04 13.78 -9.05
CA GLN A 238 5.18 13.05 -8.48
C GLN A 238 5.74 13.68 -7.20
N VAL A 239 5.66 15.01 -7.06
CA VAL A 239 6.31 15.72 -5.97
C VAL A 239 5.66 15.46 -4.60
N ASN A 240 4.34 15.35 -4.53
CA ASN A 240 3.62 15.14 -3.27
C ASN A 240 3.51 13.66 -2.87
N ILE A 241 3.47 12.78 -3.86
CA ILE A 241 3.42 11.32 -3.63
C ILE A 241 4.78 10.77 -3.25
N ASP A 242 5.87 11.27 -3.83
CA ASP A 242 7.23 10.91 -3.42
C ASP A 242 7.53 11.21 -1.95
N GLY A 243 6.92 12.26 -1.41
CA GLY A 243 6.96 12.57 0.03
C GLY A 243 6.27 11.50 0.86
N PHE A 244 5.05 11.11 0.48
CA PHE A 244 4.28 10.06 1.14
C PHE A 244 4.93 8.69 0.97
N LEU A 245 5.43 8.35 -0.21
CA LEU A 245 6.11 7.08 -0.45
C LEU A 245 7.38 6.93 0.40
N ARG A 246 8.20 7.99 0.50
CA ARG A 246 9.38 8.02 1.40
C ARG A 246 8.99 7.95 2.87
N PHE A 247 7.90 8.58 3.24
CA PHE A 247 7.37 8.51 4.60
C PHE A 247 6.82 7.12 4.92
N ALA A 248 6.07 6.51 4.01
CA ALA A 248 5.60 5.14 4.16
C ALA A 248 6.78 4.17 4.36
N ASP A 249 7.85 4.29 3.55
CA ASP A 249 9.08 3.50 3.73
C ASP A 249 9.71 3.72 5.12
N TYR A 250 9.78 4.96 5.61
CA TYR A 250 10.30 5.28 6.95
C TYR A 250 9.43 4.69 8.07
N VAL A 251 8.11 4.75 7.93
CA VAL A 251 7.16 4.16 8.89
C VAL A 251 7.28 2.64 8.91
N PHE A 252 7.49 2.00 7.76
CA PHE A 252 7.69 0.56 7.68
C PHE A 252 8.96 0.09 8.40
N ASP A 253 10.04 0.86 8.33
CA ASP A 253 11.30 0.49 8.98
C ASP A 253 11.35 0.82 10.49
N GLY A 254 10.59 1.83 10.95
CA GLY A 254 10.74 2.41 12.29
C GLY A 254 9.75 1.93 13.35
N ILE A 255 8.48 1.74 13.04
CA ILE A 255 7.42 1.52 14.05
C ILE A 255 7.54 0.15 14.71
N PHE A 256 8.05 -0.88 14.01
CA PHE A 256 8.03 -2.27 14.50
C PHE A 256 9.26 -2.69 15.32
N ALA A 257 10.40 -2.05 15.11
CA ALA A 257 11.63 -2.46 15.78
C ALA A 257 11.60 -2.25 17.29
N ASP A 258 10.74 -1.35 17.78
CA ASP A 258 10.85 -0.80 19.13
C ASP A 258 9.62 -0.94 20.04
N TRP A 259 8.55 -1.63 19.61
CA TRP A 259 7.31 -1.78 20.40
C TRP A 259 7.44 -2.63 21.68
N ALA A 260 8.57 -3.30 21.87
CA ALA A 260 8.81 -4.16 23.02
C ALA A 260 9.11 -3.40 24.34
N VAL A 261 9.16 -2.06 24.35
CA VAL A 261 9.52 -1.27 25.54
C VAL A 261 8.43 -0.24 25.86
N LEU A 262 7.84 -0.37 27.05
CA LEU A 262 6.71 0.41 27.59
C LEU A 262 6.87 1.95 27.61
N ASP A 263 8.05 2.48 27.36
CA ASP A 263 8.34 3.94 27.37
C ASP A 263 7.96 4.64 26.06
N ARG A 264 7.36 3.95 25.08
CA ARG A 264 7.19 4.42 23.69
C ARG A 264 5.75 4.56 23.20
N ILE A 265 4.74 4.43 24.04
CA ILE A 265 3.31 4.63 23.64
C ILE A 265 3.13 6.03 23.04
N ASN A 266 3.69 7.06 23.67
CA ASN A 266 3.61 8.45 23.18
C ASN A 266 4.34 8.64 21.84
N GLN A 267 5.42 7.91 21.58
CA GLN A 267 6.12 7.95 20.28
C GLN A 267 5.32 7.24 19.20
N ALA A 268 4.73 6.08 19.51
CA ALA A 268 3.86 5.34 18.60
C ALA A 268 2.63 6.17 18.23
N GLN A 269 2.00 6.83 19.21
CA GLN A 269 0.87 7.71 18.97
C GLN A 269 1.24 8.86 18.04
N ALA A 270 2.33 9.58 18.31
CA ALA A 270 2.81 10.67 17.47
C ALA A 270 3.11 10.20 16.03
N GLN A 271 3.65 9.00 15.84
CA GLN A 271 3.93 8.44 14.53
C GLN A 271 2.64 8.09 13.77
N VAL A 272 1.64 7.51 14.45
CA VAL A 272 0.34 7.21 13.84
C VAL A 272 -0.42 8.51 13.52
N GLU A 273 -0.35 9.54 14.37
CA GLU A 273 -0.91 10.86 14.11
C GLU A 273 -0.28 11.52 12.87
N ASP A 274 1.04 11.43 12.71
CA ASP A 274 1.74 11.95 11.54
C ASP A 274 1.37 11.15 10.28
N THR A 275 1.30 9.82 10.37
CA THR A 275 0.82 8.95 9.29
C THR A 275 -0.60 9.33 8.86
N ARG A 276 -1.48 9.51 9.83
CA ARG A 276 -2.87 9.95 9.61
C ARG A 276 -2.94 11.29 8.88
N ALA A 277 -2.17 12.27 9.34
CA ALA A 277 -2.12 13.60 8.73
C ALA A 277 -1.65 13.55 7.27
N GLN A 278 -0.67 12.70 6.97
CA GLN A 278 -0.18 12.53 5.60
C GLN A 278 -1.19 11.81 4.71
N ILE A 279 -1.88 10.76 5.21
CA ILE A 279 -2.98 10.13 4.48
C ILE A 279 -4.06 11.16 4.14
N CYS A 280 -4.47 11.98 5.10
CA CYS A 280 -5.47 13.05 4.87
C CYS A 280 -5.01 14.02 3.78
N ALA A 281 -3.76 14.49 3.82
CA ALA A 281 -3.24 15.41 2.82
C ALA A 281 -3.24 14.81 1.41
N VAL A 282 -2.94 13.52 1.27
CA VAL A 282 -3.01 12.82 -0.01
C VAL A 282 -4.45 12.65 -0.47
N LEU A 283 -5.37 12.28 0.43
CA LEU A 283 -6.80 12.14 0.12
C LEU A 283 -7.41 13.47 -0.35
N ASP A 284 -7.09 14.57 0.30
CA ASP A 284 -7.52 15.91 -0.13
C ASP A 284 -7.04 16.24 -1.56
N ARG A 285 -5.82 15.82 -1.88
CA ARG A 285 -5.27 16.04 -3.21
C ARG A 285 -5.94 15.16 -4.26
N LEU A 286 -6.20 13.89 -3.95
CA LEU A 286 -6.95 12.99 -4.82
C LEU A 286 -8.36 13.52 -5.10
N GLY A 287 -9.04 14.06 -4.08
CA GLY A 287 -10.34 14.71 -4.23
C GLY A 287 -10.31 15.90 -5.20
N GLN A 288 -9.33 16.79 -5.05
CA GLN A 288 -9.15 17.94 -5.97
C GLN A 288 -8.95 17.50 -7.42
N MET A 289 -8.23 16.41 -7.64
CA MET A 289 -8.00 15.89 -8.99
C MET A 289 -9.25 15.24 -9.57
N ALA A 290 -9.99 14.48 -8.79
CA ALA A 290 -11.26 13.90 -9.21
C ALA A 290 -12.22 15.00 -9.66
N ASP A 291 -12.35 16.07 -8.88
CA ASP A 291 -13.16 17.24 -9.21
C ASP A 291 -12.69 17.93 -10.49
N GLN A 292 -11.38 17.97 -10.73
CA GLN A 292 -10.83 18.57 -11.95
C GLN A 292 -11.12 17.68 -13.16
N ALA A 293 -10.94 16.37 -13.06
CA ALA A 293 -11.23 15.42 -14.13
C ALA A 293 -12.71 15.44 -14.52
N GLU A 294 -13.61 15.45 -13.51
CA GLU A 294 -15.06 15.54 -13.74
C GLU A 294 -15.44 16.84 -14.47
N ARG A 295 -14.89 17.99 -14.07
CA ARG A 295 -15.15 19.27 -14.74
C ARG A 295 -14.66 19.26 -16.19
N GLU A 296 -13.47 18.72 -16.45
CA GLU A 296 -12.94 18.61 -17.82
C GLU A 296 -13.82 17.69 -18.68
N ARG A 297 -14.26 16.55 -18.14
CA ARG A 297 -15.19 15.64 -18.83
C ARG A 297 -16.52 16.31 -19.16
N ALA A 298 -17.08 17.05 -18.21
CA ALA A 298 -18.32 17.80 -18.44
C ALA A 298 -18.15 18.84 -19.57
N GLY A 299 -17.02 19.53 -19.60
CA GLY A 299 -16.66 20.45 -20.67
C GLY A 299 -16.56 19.77 -22.05
N LEU A 300 -15.83 18.63 -22.11
CA LEU A 300 -15.70 17.86 -23.36
C LEU A 300 -17.05 17.36 -23.89
N ARG A 301 -17.97 16.90 -23.02
CA ARG A 301 -19.31 16.49 -23.43
C ARG A 301 -20.11 17.65 -24.04
N GLN A 302 -20.01 18.84 -23.45
CA GLN A 302 -20.66 20.03 -24.00
C GLN A 302 -20.06 20.45 -25.37
N GLU A 303 -18.74 20.35 -25.49
CA GLU A 303 -18.06 20.64 -26.75
C GLU A 303 -18.43 19.64 -27.86
N ILE A 304 -18.49 18.35 -27.55
CA ILE A 304 -18.95 17.28 -28.44
C ILE A 304 -20.40 17.55 -28.88
N GLU A 305 -21.29 17.84 -27.93
CA GLU A 305 -22.69 18.12 -28.19
C GLU A 305 -22.85 19.36 -29.09
N GLY A 306 -22.09 20.42 -28.81
CA GLY A 306 -22.05 21.63 -29.60
C GLY A 306 -21.54 21.36 -31.02
N LEU A 307 -20.47 20.58 -31.16
CA LEU A 307 -19.89 20.23 -32.45
C LEU A 307 -20.82 19.33 -33.28
N VAL A 308 -21.39 18.29 -32.66
CA VAL A 308 -22.38 17.39 -33.31
C VAL A 308 -23.59 18.18 -33.76
N SER A 309 -24.08 19.12 -32.95
CA SER A 309 -25.23 19.98 -33.30
C SER A 309 -24.93 20.94 -34.43
N SER A 310 -23.66 21.30 -34.67
CA SER A 310 -23.25 22.23 -35.72
C SER A 310 -23.00 21.57 -37.08
N VAL A 311 -22.85 20.24 -37.13
CA VAL A 311 -22.66 19.50 -38.39
C VAL A 311 -24.02 19.27 -39.05
N PRO A 312 -24.28 19.83 -40.23
CA PRO A 312 -25.51 19.56 -40.97
C PRO A 312 -25.51 18.10 -41.43
N MET A 313 -26.52 17.33 -41.06
CA MET A 313 -26.78 16.01 -41.60
C MET A 313 -27.64 16.09 -42.86
#